data_8cca0adf4f249eb5f823a4e11ea905c5
#
_entry.id   8cca0adf4f249eb5f823a4e11ea905c5
#
_cell.length_a   1.000
_cell.length_b   1.000
_cell.length_c   1.000
_cell.angle_alpha   90.00
_cell.angle_beta   90.00
_cell.angle_gamma   90.00
#
_symmetry.space_group_name_H-M   'P 1'
#
loop_
_entity.id
_entity.type
_entity.pdbx_description
1 polymer ?
#
loop_
_entity_poly.entity_id
_entity_poly.type
_entity_poly.pdbx_seq_one_letter_code
_entity_poly.pdbx_strand_id
1 'polypeptide(L)'
;VLGGWRGFGGRAVLGGWSVHGGTDGAGAMEGLGMTLPAAPPPPDTAAYLAAHDAKTLLRFITCGSVDDGKSTLIGRLLYDSKLLFSDQLAALEADSRRVGTQGAEIDFALLVDGLAAEREQGITIDVAYRFFATELRKYIVADCPGHEQYTRNMVTGASTADAAIILVDARKGVLTQTRRHSFLCHRLRIRHLVLAVNKMDLVDYDQAVFDRIVADYRAFAQTLSAHDGRPMGAVTAIP
;
A
#
# COMPACT_ATOMS: atom_id res chain seq x y z
N VAL A 1 -35.69 -13.06 19.93
CA VAL A 1 -36.49 -11.89 20.26
C VAL A 1 -36.20 -10.84 19.21
N LEU A 2 -37.14 -10.66 18.29
CA LEU A 2 -37.16 -9.70 17.19
C LEU A 2 -37.42 -8.29 17.74
N GLY A 3 -36.61 -7.32 17.41
CA GLY A 3 -36.80 -5.92 17.73
C GLY A 3 -36.32 -5.03 16.60
N GLY A 4 -37.28 -4.45 15.94
CA GLY A 4 -37.41 -3.64 14.76
C GLY A 4 -36.49 -2.44 14.65
N TRP A 5 -35.94 -2.27 13.45
CA TRP A 5 -35.35 -1.04 12.99
C TRP A 5 -36.43 -0.14 12.38
N ARG A 6 -36.72 0.95 13.05
CA ARG A 6 -37.49 2.06 12.49
C ARG A 6 -36.52 3.12 11.98
N GLY A 7 -36.76 3.57 10.75
CA GLY A 7 -35.91 4.45 10.01
C GLY A 7 -35.76 5.85 10.63
N PHE A 8 -34.59 6.42 10.43
CA PHE A 8 -34.33 7.83 10.54
C PHE A 8 -34.05 8.38 9.13
N GLY A 9 -35.03 9.13 8.64
CA GLY A 9 -34.87 9.96 7.44
C GLY A 9 -33.88 11.10 7.69
N GLY A 10 -32.71 10.98 7.16
CA GLY A 10 -31.72 12.05 7.07
C GLY A 10 -31.73 12.62 5.67
N ARG A 11 -32.26 13.85 5.51
CA ARG A 11 -32.19 14.66 4.31
C ARG A 11 -30.75 14.92 3.92
N ALA A 12 -30.32 14.40 2.79
CA ALA A 12 -29.11 14.87 2.12
C ALA A 12 -29.42 16.28 1.56
N VAL A 13 -28.72 17.27 2.06
CA VAL A 13 -28.73 18.63 1.49
C VAL A 13 -27.76 18.61 0.30
N LEU A 14 -28.27 18.36 -0.88
CA LEU A 14 -27.61 18.70 -2.12
C LEU A 14 -27.88 20.18 -2.40
N GLY A 15 -26.80 20.95 -2.51
CA GLY A 15 -26.84 22.39 -2.77
C GLY A 15 -27.69 22.74 -4.01
N GLY A 16 -28.58 23.65 -3.81
CA GLY A 16 -29.20 24.62 -4.65
C GLY A 16 -29.38 24.33 -6.14
N TRP A 17 -30.42 23.60 -6.53
CA TRP A 17 -31.09 23.78 -7.80
C TRP A 17 -32.61 23.72 -7.55
N SER A 18 -33.21 24.88 -7.49
CA SER A 18 -34.66 25.07 -7.43
C SER A 18 -35.18 24.97 -8.86
N VAL A 19 -35.86 23.89 -9.21
CA VAL A 19 -36.61 23.79 -10.47
C VAL A 19 -38.02 24.28 -10.18
N HIS A 20 -38.30 25.50 -10.59
CA HIS A 20 -39.70 25.98 -10.71
C HIS A 20 -40.27 25.42 -12.01
N GLY A 21 -41.27 24.59 -11.90
CA GLY A 21 -42.10 24.18 -13.03
C GLY A 21 -42.88 25.37 -13.54
N GLY A 22 -42.57 25.81 -14.74
CA GLY A 22 -43.36 26.73 -15.55
C GLY A 22 -43.48 26.12 -16.92
N THR A 23 -44.69 25.71 -17.27
CA THR A 23 -45.11 25.39 -18.63
C THR A 23 -45.09 26.66 -19.46
N ASP A 24 -44.74 26.52 -20.75
CA ASP A 24 -44.83 27.47 -21.86
C ASP A 24 -43.60 28.33 -22.15
N GLY A 25 -42.95 27.96 -23.26
CA GLY A 25 -41.87 28.76 -23.85
C GLY A 25 -41.05 28.01 -24.86
N ALA A 26 -41.68 27.41 -25.88
CA ALA A 26 -40.97 27.08 -27.12
C ALA A 26 -40.64 28.38 -27.85
N GLY A 27 -39.41 28.82 -27.81
CA GLY A 27 -38.99 30.03 -28.53
C GLY A 27 -37.57 30.44 -28.22
N ALA A 28 -36.68 30.28 -29.22
CA ALA A 28 -35.46 31.05 -29.41
C ALA A 28 -34.28 30.79 -28.43
N MET A 29 -33.50 29.76 -28.69
CA MET A 29 -32.04 29.75 -28.47
C MET A 29 -31.31 29.12 -29.66
N GLU A 30 -31.62 29.58 -30.86
CA GLU A 30 -30.70 29.47 -31.98
C GLU A 30 -29.75 30.66 -31.92
N GLY A 31 -28.48 30.42 -31.62
CA GLY A 31 -27.49 31.47 -31.79
C GLY A 31 -26.30 31.51 -30.81
N LEU A 32 -25.86 30.42 -30.25
CA LEU A 32 -24.49 30.33 -29.74
C LEU A 32 -23.98 28.94 -30.06
N GLY A 33 -23.27 28.81 -31.18
CA GLY A 33 -22.65 27.59 -31.66
C GLY A 33 -21.51 27.10 -30.74
N MET A 34 -21.82 26.83 -29.49
CA MET A 34 -20.96 26.07 -28.59
C MET A 34 -21.41 24.62 -28.68
N THR A 35 -20.91 23.91 -29.66
CA THR A 35 -20.87 22.45 -29.62
C THR A 35 -19.98 22.03 -28.44
N LEU A 36 -20.61 21.65 -27.33
CA LEU A 36 -19.90 20.93 -26.29
C LEU A 36 -19.21 19.74 -26.96
N PRO A 37 -17.91 19.53 -26.74
CA PRO A 37 -17.27 18.34 -27.26
C PRO A 37 -18.07 17.13 -26.78
N ALA A 38 -18.44 16.24 -27.71
CA ALA A 38 -19.13 15.00 -27.36
C ALA A 38 -18.33 14.32 -26.25
N ALA A 39 -19.03 13.96 -25.15
CA ALA A 39 -18.42 13.20 -24.09
C ALA A 39 -17.74 11.96 -24.73
N PRO A 40 -16.50 11.61 -24.34
CA PRO A 40 -15.85 10.42 -24.86
C PRO A 40 -16.80 9.24 -24.64
N PRO A 41 -16.92 8.32 -25.62
CA PRO A 41 -17.78 7.16 -25.45
C PRO A 41 -17.40 6.45 -24.17
N PRO A 42 -18.37 5.92 -23.38
CA PRO A 42 -18.06 5.17 -22.17
C PRO A 42 -17.08 4.06 -22.57
N PRO A 43 -15.99 3.86 -21.79
CA PRO A 43 -15.03 2.80 -22.10
C PRO A 43 -15.83 1.52 -22.26
N ASP A 44 -15.49 0.72 -23.29
CA ASP A 44 -16.10 -0.60 -23.49
C ASP A 44 -15.89 -1.41 -22.20
N THR A 45 -16.91 -1.42 -21.36
CA THR A 45 -16.86 -2.05 -20.03
C THR A 45 -16.54 -3.54 -20.14
N ALA A 46 -16.99 -4.18 -21.22
CA ALA A 46 -16.70 -5.59 -21.46
C ALA A 46 -15.22 -5.83 -21.80
N ALA A 47 -14.64 -5.00 -22.67
CA ALA A 47 -13.21 -5.06 -22.98
C ALA A 47 -12.34 -4.72 -21.77
N TYR A 48 -12.74 -3.72 -20.97
CA TYR A 48 -12.06 -3.38 -19.73
C TYR A 48 -12.09 -4.54 -18.73
N LEU A 49 -13.24 -5.16 -18.50
CA LEU A 49 -13.39 -6.30 -17.61
C LEU A 49 -12.57 -7.50 -18.11
N ALA A 50 -12.63 -7.83 -19.40
CA ALA A 50 -11.85 -8.91 -19.98
C ALA A 50 -10.33 -8.68 -19.82
N ALA A 51 -9.85 -7.48 -20.08
CA ALA A 51 -8.44 -7.11 -19.87
C ALA A 51 -8.06 -7.18 -18.38
N HIS A 52 -9.00 -6.84 -17.49
CA HIS A 52 -8.77 -6.88 -16.05
C HIS A 52 -8.73 -8.31 -15.52
N ASP A 53 -9.59 -9.20 -16.03
CA ASP A 53 -9.65 -10.61 -15.63
C ASP A 53 -8.46 -11.42 -16.12
N ALA A 54 -7.86 -11.03 -17.25
CA ALA A 54 -6.66 -11.65 -17.78
C ALA A 54 -5.40 -11.40 -16.94
N LYS A 55 -5.40 -10.39 -16.06
CA LYS A 55 -4.24 -10.05 -15.21
C LYS A 55 -4.03 -11.09 -14.11
N THR A 56 -2.80 -11.56 -13.97
CA THR A 56 -2.41 -12.42 -12.83
C THR A 56 -2.42 -11.64 -11.52
N LEU A 57 -2.58 -12.33 -10.40
CA LEU A 57 -2.55 -11.76 -9.06
C LEU A 57 -1.25 -12.14 -8.35
N LEU A 58 -0.62 -11.19 -7.67
CA LEU A 58 0.49 -11.42 -6.74
C LEU A 58 0.12 -10.86 -5.36
N ARG A 59 0.24 -11.71 -4.35
CA ARG A 59 0.09 -11.30 -2.94
C ARG A 59 1.45 -11.20 -2.32
N PHE A 60 1.74 -10.07 -1.69
CA PHE A 60 3.00 -9.93 -0.97
C PHE A 60 2.83 -9.18 0.35
N ILE A 61 3.76 -9.35 1.24
CA ILE A 61 3.82 -8.67 2.53
C ILE A 61 5.06 -7.79 2.62
N THR A 62 5.00 -6.77 3.43
CA THR A 62 6.16 -6.00 3.87
C THR A 62 6.54 -6.42 5.28
N CYS A 63 7.81 -6.69 5.50
CA CYS A 63 8.39 -7.13 6.76
C CYS A 63 9.62 -6.30 7.09
N GLY A 64 9.97 -6.22 8.36
CA GLY A 64 11.13 -5.47 8.82
C GLY A 64 10.89 -4.92 10.21
N SER A 65 11.85 -4.24 10.77
CA SER A 65 11.76 -3.61 12.08
C SER A 65 10.90 -2.33 12.03
N VAL A 66 10.60 -1.77 13.19
CA VAL A 66 9.99 -0.44 13.29
C VAL A 66 10.93 0.58 12.63
N ASP A 67 10.37 1.55 11.93
CA ASP A 67 11.08 2.61 11.21
C ASP A 67 11.93 2.16 10.00
N ASP A 68 11.84 0.92 9.54
CA ASP A 68 12.52 0.49 8.32
C ASP A 68 11.85 1.04 7.04
N GLY A 69 10.67 1.71 7.14
CA GLY A 69 9.98 2.37 6.04
C GLY A 69 8.94 1.52 5.31
N LYS A 70 8.37 0.51 5.97
CA LYS A 70 7.35 -0.40 5.38
C LYS A 70 6.13 0.34 4.84
N SER A 71 5.46 1.11 5.69
CA SER A 71 4.26 1.87 5.30
C SER A 71 4.58 2.95 4.27
N THR A 72 5.74 3.59 4.36
CA THR A 72 6.22 4.56 3.36
C THR A 72 6.41 3.90 1.98
N LEU A 73 7.01 2.70 1.92
CA LEU A 73 7.15 1.95 0.68
C LEU A 73 5.79 1.62 0.06
N ILE A 74 4.84 1.14 0.86
CA ILE A 74 3.49 0.81 0.37
C ILE A 74 2.78 2.07 -0.13
N GLY A 75 2.82 3.15 0.63
CA GLY A 75 2.23 4.42 0.24
C GLY A 75 2.82 4.94 -1.08
N ARG A 76 4.14 4.80 -1.27
CA ARG A 76 4.81 5.16 -2.51
C ARG A 76 4.39 4.27 -3.68
N LEU A 77 4.26 2.95 -3.49
CA LEU A 77 3.75 2.04 -4.52
C LEU A 77 2.32 2.37 -4.94
N LEU A 78 1.46 2.74 -3.99
CA LEU A 78 0.09 3.18 -4.28
C LEU A 78 0.07 4.50 -5.07
N TYR A 79 0.94 5.43 -4.73
CA TYR A 79 1.08 6.70 -5.44
C TYR A 79 1.57 6.48 -6.88
N ASP A 80 2.65 5.74 -7.08
CA ASP A 80 3.25 5.48 -8.39
C ASP A 80 2.34 4.65 -9.30
N SER A 81 1.47 3.82 -8.72
CA SER A 81 0.45 3.07 -9.48
C SER A 81 -0.73 3.92 -9.97
N LYS A 82 -0.74 5.23 -9.69
CA LYS A 82 -1.76 6.20 -10.09
C LYS A 82 -3.18 5.85 -9.64
N LEU A 83 -3.30 5.16 -8.51
CA LEU A 83 -4.60 4.79 -7.92
C LEU A 83 -5.15 5.86 -6.97
N LEU A 84 -4.36 6.88 -6.67
CA LEU A 84 -4.81 8.00 -5.84
C LEU A 84 -5.55 9.02 -6.69
N PHE A 85 -6.76 9.34 -6.27
CA PHE A 85 -7.52 10.43 -6.87
C PHE A 85 -6.95 11.79 -6.41
N SER A 86 -7.18 12.82 -7.20
CA SER A 86 -6.65 14.18 -6.95
C SER A 86 -7.08 14.76 -5.59
N ASP A 87 -8.28 14.45 -5.13
CA ASP A 87 -8.82 14.84 -3.83
C ASP A 87 -8.11 14.12 -2.68
N GLN A 88 -7.81 12.83 -2.83
CA GLN A 88 -7.02 12.05 -1.87
C GLN A 88 -5.58 12.58 -1.77
N LEU A 89 -4.98 12.94 -2.89
CA LEU A 89 -3.64 13.52 -2.91
C LEU A 89 -3.61 14.88 -2.21
N ALA A 90 -4.59 15.75 -2.48
CA ALA A 90 -4.70 17.04 -1.81
C ALA A 90 -4.92 16.90 -0.30
N ALA A 91 -5.73 15.93 0.14
CA ALA A 91 -5.92 15.61 1.55
C ALA A 91 -4.62 15.10 2.20
N LEU A 92 -3.89 14.22 1.50
CA LEU A 92 -2.61 13.69 1.96
C LEU A 92 -1.55 14.80 2.12
N GLU A 93 -1.46 15.72 1.17
CA GLU A 93 -0.56 16.88 1.26
C GLU A 93 -0.90 17.78 2.46
N ALA A 94 -2.19 18.02 2.71
CA ALA A 94 -2.63 18.81 3.85
C ALA A 94 -2.32 18.11 5.18
N ASP A 95 -2.55 16.80 5.27
CA ASP A 95 -2.24 15.99 6.46
C ASP A 95 -0.73 15.86 6.68
N SER A 96 0.06 15.70 5.61
CA SER A 96 1.53 15.64 5.69
C SER A 96 2.12 16.92 6.27
N ARG A 97 1.58 18.09 5.93
CA ARG A 97 2.01 19.37 6.50
C ARG A 97 1.66 19.53 7.98
N ARG A 98 0.60 18.86 8.43
CA ARG A 98 0.08 18.99 9.80
C ARG A 98 0.70 17.98 10.77
N VAL A 99 0.85 16.74 10.36
CA VAL A 99 1.24 15.61 11.21
C VAL A 99 2.32 14.71 10.59
N GLY A 100 2.79 15.01 9.38
CA GLY A 100 3.78 14.20 8.70
C GLY A 100 5.14 14.22 9.38
N THR A 101 5.89 13.13 9.24
CA THR A 101 7.22 12.91 9.81
C THR A 101 8.35 13.21 8.82
N GLN A 102 8.03 13.48 7.54
CA GLN A 102 8.99 13.67 6.44
C GLN A 102 9.33 15.15 6.15
N GLY A 103 9.04 16.06 7.08
CA GLY A 103 9.34 17.49 6.94
C GLY A 103 8.45 18.16 5.88
N ALA A 104 9.06 18.70 4.80
CA ALA A 104 8.33 19.38 3.72
C ALA A 104 7.80 18.42 2.64
N GLU A 105 8.22 17.17 2.64
CA GLU A 105 7.80 16.16 1.66
C GLU A 105 6.49 15.48 2.07
N ILE A 106 5.82 14.86 1.07
CA ILE A 106 4.58 14.11 1.31
C ILE A 106 4.90 12.85 2.12
N ASP A 107 4.25 12.71 3.27
CA ASP A 107 4.36 11.49 4.08
C ASP A 107 3.41 10.41 3.58
N PHE A 108 3.93 9.52 2.74
CA PHE A 108 3.16 8.43 2.16
C PHE A 108 2.72 7.37 3.18
N ALA A 109 3.31 7.31 4.38
CA ALA A 109 2.87 6.40 5.42
C ALA A 109 1.43 6.69 5.87
N LEU A 110 1.02 7.97 5.85
CA LEU A 110 -0.34 8.39 6.20
C LEU A 110 -1.44 7.80 5.29
N LEU A 111 -1.09 7.34 4.08
CA LEU A 111 -2.02 6.61 3.21
C LEU A 111 -2.38 5.21 3.74
N VAL A 112 -1.50 4.64 4.52
CA VAL A 112 -1.61 3.25 4.98
C VAL A 112 -2.15 3.19 6.40
N ASP A 113 -1.81 4.16 7.23
CA ASP A 113 -2.22 4.21 8.63
C ASP A 113 -3.74 4.44 8.76
N GLY A 114 -4.45 3.35 9.01
CA GLY A 114 -5.92 3.32 9.03
C GLY A 114 -6.54 3.58 10.41
N LEU A 115 -5.88 3.17 11.49
CA LEU A 115 -6.40 3.24 12.84
C LEU A 115 -5.94 4.52 13.56
N ALA A 116 -6.81 5.13 14.35
CA ALA A 116 -6.44 6.29 15.17
C ALA A 116 -5.26 5.97 16.11
N ALA A 117 -5.24 4.78 16.72
CA ALA A 117 -4.16 4.31 17.56
C ALA A 117 -2.83 4.13 16.83
N GLU A 118 -2.85 3.74 15.55
CA GLU A 118 -1.65 3.65 14.70
C GLU A 118 -1.07 5.03 14.43
N ARG A 119 -1.93 6.01 14.13
CA ARG A 119 -1.52 7.40 13.91
C ARG A 119 -0.96 8.06 15.17
N GLU A 120 -1.54 7.77 16.34
CA GLU A 120 -1.05 8.30 17.63
C GLU A 120 0.31 7.70 18.02
N GLN A 121 0.52 6.42 17.76
CA GLN A 121 1.73 5.71 18.14
C GLN A 121 2.80 5.68 17.03
N GLY A 122 2.44 6.03 15.80
CA GLY A 122 3.33 5.98 14.64
C GLY A 122 3.79 4.56 14.30
N ILE A 123 2.99 3.53 14.63
CA ILE A 123 3.30 2.12 14.36
C ILE A 123 2.09 1.39 13.80
N THR A 124 2.33 0.45 12.90
CA THR A 124 1.30 -0.49 12.43
C THR A 124 1.00 -1.51 13.53
N ILE A 125 -0.27 -1.66 13.88
CA ILE A 125 -0.74 -2.59 14.93
C ILE A 125 -1.36 -3.83 14.30
N ASP A 126 -2.27 -3.64 13.34
CA ASP A 126 -2.97 -4.73 12.65
C ASP A 126 -2.53 -4.83 11.20
N VAL A 127 -2.92 -5.91 10.52
CA VAL A 127 -2.58 -6.10 9.10
C VAL A 127 -3.53 -5.28 8.23
N ALA A 128 -2.98 -4.34 7.50
CA ALA A 128 -3.71 -3.55 6.53
C ALA A 128 -3.48 -4.09 5.11
N TYR A 129 -4.56 -4.46 4.42
CA TYR A 129 -4.48 -4.88 3.03
C TYR A 129 -4.75 -3.71 2.09
N ARG A 130 -3.89 -3.57 1.09
CA ARG A 130 -4.04 -2.58 0.03
C ARG A 130 -3.97 -3.26 -1.33
N PHE A 131 -4.71 -2.71 -2.28
CA PHE A 131 -4.85 -3.27 -3.61
C PHE A 131 -4.36 -2.25 -4.63
N PHE A 132 -3.55 -2.70 -5.57
CA PHE A 132 -3.19 -1.90 -6.71
C PHE A 132 -2.98 -2.78 -7.95
N ALA A 133 -2.93 -2.17 -9.11
CA ALA A 133 -2.73 -2.87 -10.37
C ALA A 133 -1.84 -2.05 -11.29
N THR A 134 -1.01 -2.75 -12.02
CA THR A 134 -0.30 -2.23 -13.18
C THR A 134 -1.01 -2.68 -14.45
N GLU A 135 -0.49 -2.31 -15.59
CA GLU A 135 -1.01 -2.83 -16.87
C GLU A 135 -0.92 -4.35 -16.97
N LEU A 136 0.10 -4.95 -16.33
CA LEU A 136 0.43 -6.37 -16.46
C LEU A 136 -0.18 -7.24 -15.35
N ARG A 137 -0.32 -6.71 -14.11
CA ARG A 137 -0.62 -7.53 -12.94
C ARG A 137 -1.42 -6.80 -11.89
N LYS A 138 -2.23 -7.55 -11.14
CA LYS A 138 -2.90 -7.12 -9.90
C LYS A 138 -2.03 -7.46 -8.69
N TYR A 139 -2.08 -6.60 -7.67
CA TYR A 139 -1.30 -6.80 -6.44
C TYR A 139 -2.20 -6.65 -5.23
N ILE A 140 -1.96 -7.50 -4.24
CA ILE A 140 -2.44 -7.32 -2.88
C ILE A 140 -1.20 -7.21 -2.00
N VAL A 141 -1.04 -6.09 -1.32
CA VAL A 141 0.01 -5.91 -0.32
C VAL A 141 -0.61 -5.89 1.07
N ALA A 142 -0.01 -6.66 1.98
CA ALA A 142 -0.33 -6.60 3.39
C ALA A 142 0.78 -5.84 4.11
N ASP A 143 0.43 -4.71 4.71
CA ASP A 143 1.31 -4.01 5.64
C ASP A 143 1.30 -4.76 6.97
N CYS A 144 2.48 -5.20 7.39
CA CYS A 144 2.63 -5.99 8.60
C CYS A 144 3.36 -5.19 9.68
N PRO A 145 2.89 -5.31 10.94
CA PRO A 145 3.52 -4.61 12.06
C PRO A 145 4.99 -5.01 12.21
N GLY A 146 5.83 -4.02 12.47
CA GLY A 146 7.27 -4.21 12.73
C GLY A 146 7.58 -4.57 14.18
N HIS A 147 6.68 -4.29 15.12
CA HIS A 147 6.92 -4.48 16.55
C HIS A 147 6.71 -5.95 16.97
N GLU A 148 7.56 -6.44 17.87
CA GLU A 148 7.54 -7.86 18.26
C GLU A 148 6.23 -8.31 18.93
N GLN A 149 5.55 -7.44 19.64
CA GLN A 149 4.25 -7.74 20.29
C GLN A 149 3.17 -8.10 19.28
N TYR A 150 3.26 -7.61 18.05
CA TYR A 150 2.29 -7.83 16.98
C TYR A 150 2.71 -8.89 15.97
N THR A 151 3.72 -9.70 16.29
CA THR A 151 4.22 -10.80 15.41
C THR A 151 3.09 -11.74 14.97
N ARG A 152 2.06 -11.94 15.79
CA ARG A 152 0.89 -12.77 15.45
C ARG A 152 0.14 -12.20 14.23
N ASN A 153 -0.05 -10.89 14.19
CA ASN A 153 -0.71 -10.22 13.06
C ASN A 153 0.13 -10.34 11.79
N MET A 154 1.46 -10.22 11.90
CA MET A 154 2.37 -10.48 10.79
C MET A 154 2.20 -11.89 10.20
N VAL A 155 2.07 -12.94 11.04
CA VAL A 155 1.83 -14.31 10.58
C VAL A 155 0.52 -14.43 9.82
N THR A 156 -0.53 -13.72 10.24
CA THR A 156 -1.82 -13.68 9.54
C THR A 156 -1.67 -13.13 8.12
N GLY A 157 -0.99 -11.98 7.96
CA GLY A 157 -0.71 -11.42 6.63
C GLY A 157 0.17 -12.32 5.76
N ALA A 158 1.18 -12.95 6.38
CA ALA A 158 2.13 -13.81 5.70
C ALA A 158 1.55 -15.12 5.20
N SER A 159 0.50 -15.64 5.84
CA SER A 159 -0.08 -16.97 5.55
C SER A 159 -0.62 -17.12 4.13
N THR A 160 -0.99 -16.03 3.49
CA THR A 160 -1.56 -16.01 2.13
C THR A 160 -0.62 -15.38 1.10
N ALA A 161 0.59 -15.01 1.50
CA ALA A 161 1.52 -14.28 0.64
C ALA A 161 2.33 -15.21 -0.27
N ASP A 162 2.50 -14.81 -1.52
CA ASP A 162 3.34 -15.45 -2.52
C ASP A 162 4.79 -14.98 -2.42
N ALA A 163 4.98 -13.73 -1.96
CA ALA A 163 6.27 -13.07 -1.83
C ALA A 163 6.34 -12.23 -0.54
N ALA A 164 7.56 -11.93 -0.08
CA ALA A 164 7.77 -11.00 1.02
C ALA A 164 8.88 -10.00 0.67
N ILE A 165 8.65 -8.74 1.00
CA ILE A 165 9.67 -7.69 0.94
C ILE A 165 10.17 -7.47 2.36
N ILE A 166 11.44 -7.81 2.57
CA ILE A 166 12.12 -7.62 3.85
C ILE A 166 12.88 -6.30 3.78
N LEU A 167 12.41 -5.29 4.51
CA LEU A 167 13.07 -3.99 4.58
C LEU A 167 14.13 -4.00 5.67
N VAL A 168 15.23 -3.31 5.37
CA VAL A 168 16.35 -3.09 6.28
C VAL A 168 16.80 -1.64 6.16
N ASP A 169 16.86 -0.91 7.26
CA ASP A 169 17.46 0.43 7.30
C ASP A 169 18.99 0.29 7.12
N ALA A 170 19.54 0.93 6.08
CA ALA A 170 20.96 0.85 5.74
C ALA A 170 21.91 1.22 6.89
N ARG A 171 21.48 2.11 7.79
CA ARG A 171 22.26 2.53 8.96
C ARG A 171 22.31 1.46 10.06
N LYS A 172 21.23 0.67 10.16
CA LYS A 172 21.05 -0.30 11.27
C LYS A 172 21.46 -1.73 10.90
N GLY A 173 21.39 -2.08 9.60
CA GLY A 173 21.67 -3.42 9.13
C GLY A 173 20.61 -4.46 9.55
N VAL A 174 20.97 -5.74 9.51
CA VAL A 174 20.07 -6.86 9.78
C VAL A 174 19.82 -7.02 11.29
N LEU A 175 18.66 -6.55 11.76
CA LEU A 175 18.27 -6.59 13.17
C LEU A 175 17.62 -7.91 13.57
N THR A 176 17.46 -8.13 14.89
CA THR A 176 16.79 -9.31 15.45
C THR A 176 15.37 -9.47 14.90
N GLN A 177 14.64 -8.37 14.76
CA GLN A 177 13.27 -8.42 14.26
C GLN A 177 13.22 -8.77 12.76
N THR A 178 14.16 -8.27 11.96
CA THR A 178 14.34 -8.67 10.56
C THR A 178 14.57 -10.18 10.45
N ARG A 179 15.44 -10.74 11.29
CA ARG A 179 15.71 -12.19 11.36
C ARG A 179 14.48 -12.99 11.77
N ARG A 180 13.70 -12.51 12.75
CA ARG A 180 12.45 -13.14 13.20
C ARG A 180 11.41 -13.19 12.09
N HIS A 181 11.18 -12.09 11.39
CA HIS A 181 10.24 -12.03 10.27
C HIS A 181 10.68 -12.93 9.11
N SER A 182 11.97 -12.95 8.78
CA SER A 182 12.51 -13.83 7.75
C SER A 182 12.36 -15.32 8.12
N PHE A 183 12.57 -15.67 9.40
CA PHE A 183 12.30 -17.02 9.91
C PHE A 183 10.83 -17.42 9.73
N LEU A 184 9.89 -16.52 10.06
CA LEU A 184 8.47 -16.78 9.87
C LEU A 184 8.09 -16.93 8.39
N CYS A 185 8.62 -16.07 7.50
CA CYS A 185 8.44 -16.21 6.06
C CYS A 185 8.94 -17.58 5.56
N HIS A 186 10.12 -18.01 6.03
CA HIS A 186 10.66 -19.32 5.72
C HIS A 186 9.76 -20.48 6.20
N ARG A 187 9.27 -20.40 7.45
CA ARG A 187 8.35 -21.41 8.03
C ARG A 187 7.00 -21.47 7.29
N LEU A 188 6.49 -20.34 6.83
CA LEU A 188 5.26 -20.23 6.03
C LEU A 188 5.47 -20.55 4.55
N ARG A 189 6.70 -20.92 4.15
CA ARG A 189 7.07 -21.35 2.79
C ARG A 189 6.86 -20.26 1.73
N ILE A 190 7.10 -19.01 2.07
CA ILE A 190 7.13 -17.92 1.08
C ILE A 190 8.37 -18.13 0.20
N ARG A 191 8.15 -18.29 -1.11
CA ARG A 191 9.18 -18.71 -2.07
C ARG A 191 10.03 -17.57 -2.58
N HIS A 192 9.49 -16.36 -2.59
CA HIS A 192 10.15 -15.20 -3.18
C HIS A 192 10.38 -14.14 -2.10
N LEU A 193 11.64 -13.83 -1.87
CA LEU A 193 12.05 -12.84 -0.88
C LEU A 193 12.80 -11.71 -1.59
N VAL A 194 12.37 -10.48 -1.35
CA VAL A 194 13.08 -9.27 -1.77
C VAL A 194 13.68 -8.64 -0.52
N LEU A 195 14.99 -8.54 -0.48
CA LEU A 195 15.69 -7.77 0.55
C LEU A 195 15.84 -6.34 0.04
N ALA A 196 15.06 -5.41 0.58
CA ALA A 196 15.12 -4.00 0.25
C ALA A 196 15.97 -3.28 1.30
N VAL A 197 17.15 -2.83 0.91
CA VAL A 197 18.02 -2.02 1.77
C VAL A 197 17.62 -0.56 1.61
N ASN A 198 16.77 -0.12 2.52
CA ASN A 198 16.14 1.19 2.48
C ASN A 198 17.00 2.27 3.14
N LYS A 199 16.71 3.54 2.85
CA LYS A 199 17.38 4.73 3.39
C LYS A 199 18.87 4.79 3.03
N MET A 200 19.20 4.36 1.83
CA MET A 200 20.56 4.41 1.30
C MET A 200 21.08 5.84 1.16
N ASP A 201 20.17 6.81 1.00
CA ASP A 201 20.45 8.25 1.03
C ASP A 201 21.14 8.71 2.34
N LEU A 202 20.80 8.07 3.46
CA LEU A 202 21.38 8.38 4.78
C LEU A 202 22.76 7.76 5.03
N VAL A 203 23.27 7.02 4.07
CA VAL A 203 24.63 6.43 4.05
C VAL A 203 25.34 6.75 2.74
N ASP A 204 24.98 7.87 2.09
CA ASP A 204 25.59 8.39 0.87
C ASP A 204 25.61 7.35 -0.28
N TYR A 205 24.61 6.46 -0.33
CA TYR A 205 24.50 5.35 -1.31
C TYR A 205 25.76 4.48 -1.36
N ASP A 206 26.46 4.31 -0.22
CA ASP A 206 27.68 3.52 -0.14
C ASP A 206 27.44 2.05 -0.50
N GLN A 207 28.08 1.61 -1.60
CA GLN A 207 27.99 0.24 -2.09
C GLN A 207 28.51 -0.79 -1.07
N ALA A 208 29.55 -0.45 -0.29
CA ALA A 208 30.11 -1.36 0.72
C ALA A 208 29.12 -1.61 1.86
N VAL A 209 28.30 -0.61 2.22
CA VAL A 209 27.23 -0.78 3.21
C VAL A 209 26.18 -1.75 2.68
N PHE A 210 25.74 -1.55 1.43
CA PHE A 210 24.79 -2.44 0.78
C PHE A 210 25.30 -3.88 0.72
N ASP A 211 26.50 -4.09 0.20
CA ASP A 211 27.10 -5.41 0.03
C ASP A 211 27.25 -6.14 1.38
N ARG A 212 27.65 -5.44 2.43
CA ARG A 212 27.75 -5.97 3.79
C ARG A 212 26.40 -6.46 4.29
N ILE A 213 25.34 -5.65 4.16
CA ILE A 213 23.99 -6.02 4.60
C ILE A 213 23.47 -7.23 3.83
N VAL A 214 23.70 -7.26 2.52
CA VAL A 214 23.31 -8.40 1.67
C VAL A 214 24.07 -9.67 2.08
N ALA A 215 25.38 -9.56 2.37
CA ALA A 215 26.19 -10.69 2.83
C ALA A 215 25.71 -11.22 4.18
N ASP A 216 25.45 -10.33 5.16
CA ASP A 216 24.91 -10.67 6.48
C ASP A 216 23.56 -11.38 6.39
N TYR A 217 22.68 -10.86 5.55
CA TYR A 217 21.37 -11.47 5.34
C TYR A 217 21.46 -12.85 4.68
N ARG A 218 22.32 -13.00 3.67
CA ARG A 218 22.54 -14.29 3.00
C ARG A 218 23.14 -15.34 3.93
N ALA A 219 24.10 -14.94 4.75
CA ALA A 219 24.67 -15.84 5.77
C ALA A 219 23.59 -16.32 6.76
N PHE A 220 22.74 -15.41 7.22
CA PHE A 220 21.59 -15.76 8.06
C PHE A 220 20.62 -16.71 7.33
N ALA A 221 20.27 -16.43 6.07
CA ALA A 221 19.40 -17.28 5.26
C ALA A 221 19.94 -18.71 5.10
N GLN A 222 21.28 -18.86 4.97
CA GLN A 222 21.93 -20.16 4.93
C GLN A 222 21.81 -20.92 6.26
N THR A 223 21.91 -20.23 7.41
CA THR A 223 21.72 -20.90 8.71
C THR A 223 20.29 -21.43 8.88
N LEU A 224 19.28 -20.72 8.38
CA LEU A 224 17.88 -21.18 8.38
C LEU A 224 17.71 -22.43 7.52
N SER A 225 18.28 -22.43 6.33
CA SER A 225 18.24 -23.57 5.41
C SER A 225 18.92 -24.81 5.98
N ALA A 226 20.04 -24.63 6.67
CA ALA A 226 20.78 -25.73 7.31
C ALA A 226 20.02 -26.31 8.50
N HIS A 227 19.28 -25.48 9.24
CA HIS A 227 18.59 -25.90 10.47
C HIS A 227 17.44 -26.89 10.21
N ASP A 228 16.66 -26.69 9.16
CA ASP A 228 15.49 -27.53 8.86
C ASP A 228 15.62 -28.33 7.54
N GLY A 229 16.79 -28.27 6.92
CA GLY A 229 17.09 -29.00 5.67
C GLY A 229 16.33 -28.47 4.44
N ARG A 230 15.70 -27.30 4.53
CA ARG A 230 14.92 -26.71 3.47
C ARG A 230 15.60 -25.46 2.92
N PRO A 231 15.73 -25.33 1.60
CA PRO A 231 16.28 -24.10 1.04
C PRO A 231 15.34 -22.92 1.37
N MET A 232 15.91 -21.84 1.82
CA MET A 232 15.20 -20.57 1.88
C MET A 232 14.81 -20.15 0.45
N GLY A 233 13.68 -19.47 0.29
CA GLY A 233 13.25 -18.96 -1.01
C GLY A 233 14.32 -18.11 -1.69
N ALA A 234 14.16 -17.90 -3.00
CA ALA A 234 15.06 -17.04 -3.77
C ALA A 234 15.10 -15.63 -3.18
N VAL A 235 16.29 -15.14 -2.85
CA VAL A 235 16.52 -13.80 -2.28
C VAL A 235 17.08 -12.88 -3.35
N THR A 236 16.30 -11.88 -3.73
CA THR A 236 16.73 -10.76 -4.59
C THR A 236 17.00 -9.55 -3.70
N ALA A 237 18.21 -8.99 -3.77
CA ALA A 237 18.53 -7.77 -3.02
C ALA A 237 18.42 -6.54 -3.93
N ILE A 238 17.83 -5.47 -3.41
CA ILE A 238 17.70 -4.17 -4.06
C ILE A 238 18.06 -3.06 -3.07
N PRO A 239 18.71 -1.99 -3.53
CA PRO A 239 18.98 -0.80 -2.72
C PRO A 239 17.74 0.04 -2.56
#